data_f768a8c5aaafb3b16eb0142b2f057f2c
#
_entry.id   f768a8c5aaafb3b16eb0142b2f057f2c
#
_cell.length_a   1.000
_cell.length_b   1.000
_cell.length_c   1.000
_cell.angle_alpha   90.00
_cell.angle_beta   90.00
_cell.angle_gamma   90.00
#
_symmetry.space_group_name_H-M   'P 1'
#
loop_
_entity.id
_entity.type
_entity.pdbx_description
1 polymer ?
#
loop_
_entity_poly.entity_id
_entity_poly.type
_entity_poly.pdbx_seq_one_letter_code
_entity_poly.pdbx_strand_id
1 'polypeptide(L)'
;MKNQKLTFLFVLALALTGCNLVSSTISSNASFNNDSSTKSSSSICEHDFVYDSDANDAPTIIQSQGAKYVCNKCGAEKYENASYDLNEYEFVDQSYLYDGNEHQLTIRGMIPYGCTVEYENNSLKEIGEKEATARVYDEKHQLVDLKKAKIHIIENTGMPNIRIDTNNKPVESKETYVPMTLSTDNCNDKYKLNDAPGEIRCRGNGTMTYDKKPYRIKFTSKTNMLGLNHGSKAKSWVLLAEYADQSMVRNATAFYLGNSLFNYSDNYCSDYMPVNVYLNGKYNGVYVLAEQQQANSNRIKINEAEKNDTSTDVGYLIELDSRASEEDYYFSVGKGTDWSMFPGGGWGGNAEQPDKLDGVSLYRKDYAVKTDVYSQDQVNYIKKYLTNVYYAFYKAVHGDGLFVLDDNNELVASPYTTQFETLNSIIDLESVFKMYLLHEYMKDVDVGFGSFYMFVDFSTTSKYKRLTFGAPWDFDWSSGNVNTSECYGSSGEYCSKSQGNFNPWFFMLSRTDFFKSMFKKYYSVFKNSQILEGAIAQANYFAAAFKNDYVKNYQKWDNLGKITPKYTPDIARTFKSHQDAVDYLTKWLTDRKKSLDQIFK
;
A
#
# COMPACT_ATOMS: atom_id res chain seq x y z
N MET A 1 -40.56 -33.66 7.14
CA MET A 1 -39.96 -32.38 7.53
C MET A 1 -38.60 -32.31 6.85
N LYS A 2 -38.51 -31.57 5.73
CA LYS A 2 -37.29 -31.45 4.92
C LYS A 2 -36.46 -30.28 5.47
N ASN A 3 -35.27 -30.58 5.97
CA ASN A 3 -34.26 -29.56 6.30
C ASN A 3 -33.66 -29.01 5.00
N GLN A 4 -34.00 -27.80 4.67
CA GLN A 4 -33.24 -27.01 3.70
C GLN A 4 -31.98 -26.50 4.41
N LYS A 5 -30.81 -26.97 3.99
CA LYS A 5 -29.51 -26.40 4.36
C LYS A 5 -29.34 -25.09 3.58
N LEU A 6 -29.36 -23.97 4.29
CA LEU A 6 -28.99 -22.66 3.75
C LEU A 6 -27.48 -22.67 3.50
N THR A 7 -27.09 -22.47 2.25
CA THR A 7 -25.69 -22.35 1.84
C THR A 7 -25.25 -20.92 2.08
N PHE A 8 -24.28 -20.71 2.96
CA PHE A 8 -23.68 -19.42 3.25
C PHE A 8 -22.76 -19.01 2.10
N LEU A 9 -23.08 -17.90 1.45
CA LEU A 9 -22.19 -17.26 0.48
C LEU A 9 -21.47 -16.09 1.17
N PHE A 10 -20.23 -16.28 1.52
CA PHE A 10 -19.29 -15.16 1.63
C PHE A 10 -18.86 -14.81 0.21
N VAL A 11 -19.47 -13.80 -0.37
CA VAL A 11 -19.03 -13.29 -1.66
C VAL A 11 -17.99 -12.19 -1.41
N LEU A 12 -16.74 -12.58 -1.28
CA LEU A 12 -15.67 -11.71 -1.75
C LEU A 12 -15.79 -11.76 -3.29
N ALA A 13 -15.83 -10.60 -3.92
CA ALA A 13 -16.11 -10.42 -5.32
C ALA A 13 -15.41 -11.45 -6.21
N LEU A 14 -16.17 -12.32 -6.83
CA LEU A 14 -15.74 -13.11 -7.97
C LEU A 14 -16.09 -12.30 -9.22
N ALA A 15 -15.15 -11.57 -9.75
CA ALA A 15 -15.19 -11.20 -11.14
C ALA A 15 -14.69 -12.40 -11.97
N LEU A 16 -15.62 -13.24 -12.39
CA LEU A 16 -15.44 -14.01 -13.60
C LEU A 16 -16.09 -13.18 -14.68
N THR A 17 -15.27 -12.62 -15.59
CA THR A 17 -15.69 -12.69 -16.99
C THR A 17 -14.69 -12.09 -17.91
N GLY A 18 -14.62 -12.73 -19.03
CA GLY A 18 -13.86 -12.36 -20.18
C GLY A 18 -14.21 -10.98 -20.72
N CYS A 19 -13.19 -10.37 -21.26
CA CYS A 19 -13.23 -9.23 -22.15
C CYS A 19 -14.32 -9.36 -23.20
N ASN A 20 -15.25 -8.42 -23.20
CA ASN A 20 -15.90 -7.97 -24.41
C ASN A 20 -15.80 -6.45 -24.43
N LEU A 21 -14.84 -5.98 -25.20
CA LEU A 21 -14.73 -4.59 -25.64
C LEU A 21 -15.98 -4.25 -26.47
N VAL A 22 -16.86 -3.46 -25.90
CA VAL A 22 -17.84 -2.70 -26.70
C VAL A 22 -17.53 -1.23 -26.48
N SER A 23 -16.83 -0.68 -27.45
CA SER A 23 -16.67 0.75 -27.64
C SER A 23 -18.03 1.37 -27.97
N SER A 24 -18.64 2.10 -27.05
CA SER A 24 -19.78 2.96 -27.34
C SER A 24 -19.29 4.40 -27.45
N THR A 25 -19.03 4.82 -28.68
CA THR A 25 -18.90 6.25 -29.02
C THR A 25 -20.26 6.92 -28.92
N ILE A 26 -20.42 7.78 -27.94
CA ILE A 26 -21.53 8.75 -27.89
C ILE A 26 -20.98 10.08 -28.42
N SER A 27 -21.40 10.42 -29.64
CA SER A 27 -21.17 11.75 -30.21
C SER A 27 -22.25 12.70 -29.70
N SER A 28 -21.85 13.72 -28.92
CA SER A 28 -22.71 14.87 -28.64
C SER A 28 -22.15 16.11 -29.34
N ASN A 29 -22.86 16.55 -30.37
CA ASN A 29 -22.65 17.86 -31.00
C ASN A 29 -23.11 18.96 -30.05
N ALA A 30 -22.19 19.78 -29.56
CA ALA A 30 -22.50 21.07 -28.96
C ALA A 30 -21.77 22.15 -29.74
N SER A 31 -22.54 22.95 -30.44
CA SER A 31 -22.07 24.16 -31.12
C SER A 31 -21.89 25.28 -30.10
N PHE A 32 -20.72 25.86 -30.03
CA PHE A 32 -20.45 27.09 -29.27
C PHE A 32 -20.31 28.28 -30.19
N ASN A 33 -21.15 29.30 -29.94
CA ASN A 33 -21.02 30.62 -30.48
C ASN A 33 -19.89 31.38 -29.79
N ASN A 34 -18.96 31.90 -30.58
CA ASN A 34 -17.96 32.85 -30.11
C ASN A 34 -18.50 34.27 -30.27
N ASP A 35 -18.46 35.04 -29.20
CA ASP A 35 -18.44 36.51 -29.30
C ASP A 35 -17.36 37.05 -28.35
N SER A 36 -16.32 37.63 -28.90
CA SER A 36 -15.73 38.87 -28.40
C SER A 36 -14.56 39.33 -29.29
N SER A 37 -14.70 40.52 -29.76
CA SER A 37 -13.81 41.28 -30.62
C SER A 37 -12.55 41.78 -29.91
N THR A 38 -11.38 41.59 -30.56
CA THR A 38 -10.33 42.62 -30.64
C THR A 38 -9.53 42.45 -31.94
N LYS A 39 -9.48 43.48 -32.70
CA LYS A 39 -8.84 43.55 -34.01
C LYS A 39 -7.32 43.63 -33.89
N SER A 40 -6.62 42.67 -34.46
CA SER A 40 -5.34 42.90 -35.15
C SER A 40 -5.34 42.08 -36.43
N SER A 41 -5.03 42.68 -37.55
CA SER A 41 -5.03 42.06 -38.86
C SER A 41 -3.82 41.11 -38.99
N SER A 42 -4.03 39.84 -38.68
CA SER A 42 -3.20 38.74 -39.14
C SER A 42 -4.09 37.82 -39.97
N SER A 43 -3.61 37.34 -41.08
CA SER A 43 -4.31 36.39 -41.94
C SER A 43 -4.89 35.26 -41.13
N ILE A 44 -6.21 35.11 -41.12
CA ILE A 44 -6.90 34.02 -40.42
C ILE A 44 -6.48 32.72 -41.08
N CYS A 45 -5.73 31.89 -40.32
CA CYS A 45 -5.37 30.55 -40.78
C CYS A 45 -6.63 29.70 -40.83
N GLU A 46 -7.01 29.22 -42.00
CA GLU A 46 -7.95 28.10 -42.10
C GLU A 46 -7.23 26.84 -41.61
N HIS A 47 -7.42 26.54 -40.35
CA HIS A 47 -6.72 25.46 -39.67
C HIS A 47 -7.00 24.11 -40.30
N ASP A 48 -5.92 23.39 -40.61
CA ASP A 48 -5.91 21.99 -41.02
C ASP A 48 -5.31 21.17 -39.88
N PHE A 49 -6.17 20.75 -38.94
CA PHE A 49 -5.75 20.02 -37.75
C PHE A 49 -5.57 18.54 -38.03
N VAL A 50 -4.36 18.03 -37.79
CA VAL A 50 -4.00 16.62 -37.90
C VAL A 50 -3.71 16.08 -36.51
N TYR A 51 -4.16 14.86 -36.23
CA TYR A 51 -3.90 14.14 -34.99
C TYR A 51 -2.39 13.96 -34.79
N ASP A 52 -1.89 14.37 -33.62
CA ASP A 52 -0.48 14.24 -33.25
C ASP A 52 -0.30 12.93 -32.45
N SER A 53 0.10 11.85 -33.14
CA SER A 53 0.30 10.56 -32.54
C SER A 53 1.47 10.52 -31.54
N ASP A 54 2.46 11.40 -31.72
CA ASP A 54 3.69 11.41 -30.93
C ASP A 54 3.52 12.19 -29.61
N ALA A 55 2.50 13.04 -29.52
CA ALA A 55 2.21 13.84 -28.34
C ALA A 55 1.07 13.29 -27.47
N ASN A 56 0.48 12.15 -27.85
CA ASN A 56 -0.62 11.53 -27.10
C ASN A 56 -0.09 10.40 -26.22
N ASP A 57 0.51 10.76 -25.09
CA ASP A 57 0.79 9.82 -24.02
C ASP A 57 -0.53 9.25 -23.45
N ALA A 58 -0.47 8.04 -22.91
CA ALA A 58 -1.62 7.48 -22.20
C ALA A 58 -1.96 8.35 -20.97
N PRO A 59 -3.26 8.52 -20.66
CA PRO A 59 -3.65 9.23 -19.44
C PRO A 59 -3.09 8.51 -18.21
N THR A 60 -2.75 9.31 -17.18
CA THR A 60 -2.34 8.79 -15.86
C THR A 60 -3.35 9.21 -14.82
N ILE A 61 -3.27 8.62 -13.62
CA ILE A 61 -4.20 8.93 -12.53
C ILE A 61 -4.18 10.42 -12.13
N ILE A 62 -3.08 11.12 -12.36
CA ILE A 62 -2.92 12.54 -12.03
C ILE A 62 -2.93 13.46 -13.26
N GLN A 63 -3.20 12.92 -14.44
CA GLN A 63 -3.20 13.67 -15.68
C GLN A 63 -4.21 13.08 -16.67
N SER A 64 -5.23 13.88 -17.03
CA SER A 64 -6.08 13.57 -18.17
C SER A 64 -5.34 13.89 -19.47
N GLN A 65 -5.56 13.07 -20.50
CA GLN A 65 -5.06 13.32 -21.84
C GLN A 65 -6.23 13.64 -22.78
N GLY A 66 -6.17 14.80 -23.43
CA GLY A 66 -7.01 15.10 -24.58
C GLY A 66 -6.29 14.67 -25.85
N ALA A 67 -7.01 14.23 -26.88
CA ALA A 67 -6.42 14.01 -28.18
C ALA A 67 -5.84 15.34 -28.71
N LYS A 68 -4.53 15.44 -28.87
CA LYS A 68 -3.84 16.60 -29.39
C LYS A 68 -3.88 16.59 -30.91
N TYR A 69 -4.27 17.72 -31.48
CA TYR A 69 -4.24 17.97 -32.90
C TYR A 69 -3.39 19.21 -33.16
N VAL A 70 -2.52 19.15 -34.16
CA VAL A 70 -1.66 20.26 -34.57
C VAL A 70 -2.04 20.72 -35.98
N CYS A 71 -2.18 22.00 -36.17
CA CYS A 71 -2.47 22.55 -37.48
C CYS A 71 -1.24 22.48 -38.38
N ASN A 72 -1.33 21.77 -39.50
CA ASN A 72 -0.24 21.63 -40.49
C ASN A 72 0.20 22.97 -41.11
N LYS A 73 -0.65 24.00 -41.07
CA LYS A 73 -0.38 25.29 -41.73
C LYS A 73 0.27 26.30 -40.78
N CYS A 74 -0.05 26.29 -39.50
CA CYS A 74 0.40 27.33 -38.57
C CYS A 74 0.92 26.82 -37.23
N GLY A 75 0.90 25.49 -36.97
CA GLY A 75 1.34 24.89 -35.72
C GLY A 75 0.41 25.13 -34.51
N ALA A 76 -0.78 25.72 -34.73
CA ALA A 76 -1.74 25.90 -33.65
C ALA A 76 -2.19 24.53 -33.09
N GLU A 77 -2.29 24.43 -31.81
CA GLU A 77 -2.71 23.19 -31.10
C GLU A 77 -4.17 23.30 -30.71
N LYS A 78 -4.90 22.18 -30.81
CA LYS A 78 -6.19 22.01 -30.16
C LYS A 78 -6.24 20.63 -29.45
N TYR A 79 -6.99 20.56 -28.38
CA TYR A 79 -7.21 19.34 -27.63
C TYR A 79 -8.71 18.99 -27.68
N GLU A 80 -9.04 17.76 -28.05
CA GLU A 80 -10.41 17.27 -28.12
C GLU A 80 -10.55 16.04 -27.21
N ASN A 81 -11.71 15.95 -26.52
CA ASN A 81 -12.12 14.80 -25.72
C ASN A 81 -11.08 14.37 -24.69
N ALA A 82 -11.14 14.96 -23.50
CA ALA A 82 -10.30 14.49 -22.39
C ALA A 82 -10.57 12.99 -22.11
N SER A 83 -9.52 12.19 -22.11
CA SER A 83 -9.54 10.80 -21.65
C SER A 83 -8.92 10.72 -20.25
N TYR A 84 -9.43 9.82 -19.43
CA TYR A 84 -9.01 9.60 -18.05
C TYR A 84 -8.56 8.16 -17.89
N ASP A 85 -7.61 7.91 -16.99
CA ASP A 85 -7.29 6.54 -16.56
C ASP A 85 -8.39 6.04 -15.63
N LEU A 86 -9.19 5.09 -16.11
CA LEU A 86 -10.30 4.49 -15.39
C LEU A 86 -9.96 3.11 -14.82
N ASN A 87 -8.68 2.70 -14.88
CA ASN A 87 -8.26 1.36 -14.48
C ASN A 87 -7.86 1.30 -13.00
N GLU A 88 -7.60 2.45 -12.35
CA GLU A 88 -7.12 2.48 -10.98
C GLU A 88 -8.23 2.46 -9.92
N TYR A 89 -9.46 2.09 -10.29
CA TYR A 89 -10.55 1.89 -9.34
C TYR A 89 -11.61 0.90 -9.81
N GLU A 90 -12.31 0.34 -8.84
CA GLU A 90 -13.45 -0.53 -9.06
C GLU A 90 -14.64 -0.16 -8.17
N PHE A 91 -15.83 -0.55 -8.59
CA PHE A 91 -17.05 -0.53 -7.79
C PHE A 91 -17.70 -1.90 -7.91
N VAL A 92 -17.58 -2.73 -6.87
CA VAL A 92 -17.88 -4.16 -6.91
C VAL A 92 -18.76 -4.57 -5.74
N ASP A 93 -19.45 -5.70 -5.89
CA ASP A 93 -20.31 -6.26 -4.86
C ASP A 93 -19.55 -6.43 -3.54
N GLN A 94 -20.19 -6.01 -2.45
CA GLN A 94 -19.61 -6.14 -1.11
C GLN A 94 -20.64 -6.65 -0.11
N SER A 95 -20.20 -7.58 0.73
CA SER A 95 -21.02 -8.16 1.79
C SER A 95 -20.54 -7.73 3.17
N TYR A 96 -21.48 -7.40 4.02
CA TYR A 96 -21.28 -7.10 5.44
C TYR A 96 -22.07 -8.08 6.30
N LEU A 97 -21.50 -8.47 7.44
CA LEU A 97 -22.24 -9.18 8.49
C LEU A 97 -23.11 -8.18 9.24
N TYR A 98 -24.34 -8.54 9.54
CA TYR A 98 -25.26 -7.68 10.27
C TYR A 98 -24.71 -7.33 11.66
N ASP A 99 -24.56 -6.05 11.93
CA ASP A 99 -24.05 -5.49 13.21
C ASP A 99 -24.98 -4.42 13.79
N GLY A 100 -26.14 -4.17 13.14
CA GLY A 100 -27.12 -3.17 13.54
C GLY A 100 -26.80 -1.75 13.04
N ASN A 101 -25.73 -1.55 12.32
CA ASN A 101 -25.35 -0.26 11.73
C ASN A 101 -25.68 -0.20 10.23
N GLU A 102 -25.73 1.02 9.68
CA GLU A 102 -25.80 1.23 8.24
C GLU A 102 -24.41 1.13 7.62
N HIS A 103 -24.30 0.37 6.54
CA HIS A 103 -23.06 0.21 5.76
C HIS A 103 -23.22 0.84 4.39
N GLN A 104 -22.11 1.31 3.83
CA GLN A 104 -22.06 1.96 2.53
C GLN A 104 -21.11 1.21 1.58
N LEU A 105 -21.56 1.07 0.34
CA LEU A 105 -20.72 0.60 -0.76
C LEU A 105 -20.06 1.82 -1.42
N THR A 106 -18.75 1.83 -1.47
CA THR A 106 -17.95 2.90 -2.06
C THR A 106 -16.95 2.36 -3.08
N ILE A 107 -16.47 3.21 -3.97
CA ILE A 107 -15.36 2.89 -4.87
C ILE A 107 -14.15 2.45 -4.04
N ARG A 108 -13.42 1.47 -4.57
CA ARG A 108 -12.09 1.07 -4.12
C ARG A 108 -11.07 1.51 -5.16
N GLY A 109 -9.93 2.04 -4.71
CA GLY A 109 -8.92 2.59 -5.60
C GLY A 109 -9.08 4.09 -5.81
N MET A 110 -8.41 4.63 -6.82
CA MET A 110 -8.27 6.05 -7.06
C MET A 110 -9.00 6.48 -8.34
N ILE A 111 -9.99 7.39 -8.20
CA ILE A 111 -10.58 8.07 -9.37
C ILE A 111 -9.60 9.10 -9.93
N PRO A 112 -9.66 9.45 -11.24
CA PRO A 112 -8.71 10.38 -11.85
C PRO A 112 -8.69 11.76 -11.19
N TYR A 113 -7.55 12.43 -11.28
CA TYR A 113 -7.37 13.81 -10.82
C TYR A 113 -8.40 14.76 -11.47
N GLY A 114 -8.98 15.64 -10.67
CA GLY A 114 -10.04 16.54 -11.09
C GLY A 114 -11.43 15.91 -11.13
N CYS A 115 -11.54 14.60 -10.91
CA CYS A 115 -12.83 13.91 -10.83
C CYS A 115 -13.39 13.87 -9.41
N THR A 116 -14.72 13.68 -9.32
CA THR A 116 -15.48 13.43 -8.09
C THR A 116 -16.42 12.27 -8.31
N VAL A 117 -16.84 11.60 -7.24
CA VAL A 117 -17.80 10.50 -7.30
C VAL A 117 -19.08 10.84 -6.53
N GLU A 118 -20.22 10.51 -7.13
CA GLU A 118 -21.54 10.56 -6.50
C GLU A 118 -22.16 9.18 -6.47
N TYR A 119 -22.82 8.86 -5.36
CA TYR A 119 -23.45 7.55 -5.16
C TYR A 119 -24.97 7.66 -5.12
N GLU A 120 -25.63 6.65 -5.64
CA GLU A 120 -27.07 6.47 -5.53
C GLU A 120 -27.35 5.08 -4.96
N ASN A 121 -28.22 5.01 -3.95
CA ASN A 121 -28.63 3.77 -3.28
C ASN A 121 -27.50 2.93 -2.66
N ASN A 122 -26.36 3.54 -2.34
CA ASN A 122 -25.16 2.82 -1.91
C ASN A 122 -25.13 2.43 -0.43
N SER A 123 -26.23 2.60 0.31
CA SER A 123 -26.28 2.21 1.73
C SER A 123 -27.38 1.18 2.01
N LEU A 124 -27.12 0.31 3.00
CA LEU A 124 -28.06 -0.69 3.49
C LEU A 124 -27.79 -0.96 4.98
N LYS A 125 -28.86 -1.18 5.76
CA LYS A 125 -28.79 -1.48 7.19
C LYS A 125 -29.32 -2.86 7.52
N GLU A 126 -30.46 -3.23 6.97
CA GLU A 126 -31.14 -4.48 7.28
C GLU A 126 -30.62 -5.63 6.42
N ILE A 127 -30.78 -6.86 6.89
CA ILE A 127 -30.41 -8.08 6.14
C ILE A 127 -31.14 -8.07 4.79
N GLY A 128 -30.36 -8.22 3.71
CA GLY A 128 -30.85 -8.20 2.34
C GLY A 128 -29.80 -7.74 1.35
N GLU A 129 -30.24 -7.37 0.14
CA GLU A 129 -29.38 -6.81 -0.90
C GLU A 129 -29.99 -5.58 -1.56
N LYS A 130 -29.15 -4.70 -2.10
CA LYS A 130 -29.55 -3.48 -2.82
C LYS A 130 -28.54 -3.17 -3.91
N GLU A 131 -29.01 -2.83 -5.11
CA GLU A 131 -28.15 -2.33 -6.19
C GLU A 131 -27.83 -0.85 -5.93
N ALA A 132 -26.54 -0.53 -6.00
CA ALA A 132 -25.98 0.80 -5.89
C ALA A 132 -25.37 1.25 -7.22
N THR A 133 -25.31 2.55 -7.44
CA THR A 133 -24.66 3.16 -8.60
C THR A 133 -23.62 4.17 -8.13
N ALA A 134 -22.43 4.14 -8.74
CA ALA A 134 -21.40 5.16 -8.62
C ALA A 134 -21.26 5.89 -9.95
N ARG A 135 -21.31 7.23 -9.92
CA ARG A 135 -21.10 8.10 -11.08
C ARG A 135 -19.87 8.96 -10.84
N VAL A 136 -18.91 8.88 -11.74
CA VAL A 136 -17.69 9.69 -11.70
C VAL A 136 -17.86 10.87 -12.67
N TYR A 137 -17.64 12.08 -12.17
CA TYR A 137 -17.79 13.33 -12.91
C TYR A 137 -16.47 14.07 -12.97
N ASP A 138 -16.20 14.75 -14.07
CA ASP A 138 -15.06 15.69 -14.21
C ASP A 138 -15.33 17.05 -13.53
N GLU A 139 -14.35 17.96 -13.59
CA GLU A 139 -14.46 19.32 -13.01
C GLU A 139 -15.58 20.17 -13.62
N LYS A 140 -16.08 19.81 -14.81
CA LYS A 140 -17.23 20.47 -15.47
C LYS A 140 -18.54 19.77 -15.17
N HIS A 141 -18.53 18.80 -14.25
CA HIS A 141 -19.66 17.93 -13.92
C HIS A 141 -20.21 17.15 -15.13
N GLN A 142 -19.30 16.76 -16.04
CA GLN A 142 -19.62 15.83 -17.12
C GLN A 142 -19.36 14.40 -16.67
N LEU A 143 -20.27 13.49 -17.01
CA LEU A 143 -20.14 12.09 -16.63
C LEU A 143 -18.95 11.45 -17.37
N VAL A 144 -17.98 10.95 -16.61
CA VAL A 144 -16.77 10.26 -17.08
C VAL A 144 -16.97 8.76 -17.06
N ASP A 145 -17.57 8.23 -15.97
CA ASP A 145 -17.79 6.79 -15.80
C ASP A 145 -19.03 6.50 -14.95
N LEU A 146 -19.65 5.34 -15.17
CA LEU A 146 -20.78 4.84 -14.41
C LEU A 146 -20.61 3.35 -14.12
N LYS A 147 -20.59 2.99 -12.84
CA LYS A 147 -20.49 1.60 -12.39
C LYS A 147 -21.67 1.23 -11.49
N LYS A 148 -22.07 -0.05 -11.52
CA LYS A 148 -23.11 -0.61 -10.66
C LYS A 148 -22.56 -1.79 -9.89
N ALA A 149 -23.01 -1.96 -8.65
CA ALA A 149 -22.68 -3.08 -7.80
C ALA A 149 -23.76 -3.29 -6.73
N LYS A 150 -23.70 -4.41 -6.00
CA LYS A 150 -24.64 -4.72 -4.93
C LYS A 150 -24.00 -4.64 -3.56
N ILE A 151 -24.70 -4.02 -2.63
CA ILE A 151 -24.43 -4.14 -1.21
C ILE A 151 -25.29 -5.26 -0.62
N HIS A 152 -24.66 -6.14 0.16
CA HIS A 152 -25.33 -7.24 0.85
C HIS A 152 -25.13 -7.12 2.36
N ILE A 153 -26.18 -7.27 3.14
CA ILE A 153 -26.10 -7.50 4.59
C ILE A 153 -26.59 -8.93 4.84
N ILE A 154 -25.76 -9.72 5.49
CA ILE A 154 -26.04 -11.14 5.80
C ILE A 154 -26.00 -11.39 7.31
N GLU A 155 -26.53 -12.51 7.77
CA GLU A 155 -26.48 -12.88 9.18
C GLU A 155 -25.05 -12.86 9.74
N ASN A 156 -24.90 -12.34 10.96
CA ASN A 156 -23.59 -12.31 11.62
C ASN A 156 -23.25 -13.67 12.22
N THR A 157 -22.28 -14.33 11.63
CA THR A 157 -21.75 -15.61 12.07
C THR A 157 -20.47 -15.50 12.89
N GLY A 158 -20.01 -14.25 13.13
CA GLY A 158 -18.72 -13.96 13.77
C GLY A 158 -17.52 -14.11 12.80
N MET A 159 -16.35 -14.01 13.37
CA MET A 159 -15.06 -14.04 12.65
C MET A 159 -14.75 -15.44 12.10
N PRO A 160 -14.11 -15.55 10.92
CA PRO A 160 -13.57 -16.83 10.44
C PRO A 160 -12.58 -17.43 11.44
N ASN A 161 -12.54 -18.75 11.53
CA ASN A 161 -11.64 -19.47 12.40
C ASN A 161 -10.52 -20.17 11.63
N ILE A 162 -9.30 -20.04 12.12
CA ILE A 162 -8.12 -20.81 11.69
C ILE A 162 -7.75 -21.77 12.82
N ARG A 163 -7.73 -23.06 12.53
CA ARG A 163 -7.37 -24.14 13.44
C ARG A 163 -6.06 -24.78 13.01
N ILE A 164 -5.06 -24.67 13.86
CA ILE A 164 -3.71 -25.16 13.61
C ILE A 164 -3.43 -26.29 14.60
N ASP A 165 -3.07 -27.46 14.09
CA ASP A 165 -2.63 -28.59 14.89
C ASP A 165 -1.16 -28.90 14.59
N THR A 166 -0.32 -28.84 15.62
CA THR A 166 1.10 -29.17 15.57
C THR A 166 1.40 -30.50 16.30
N ASN A 167 0.40 -31.30 16.57
CA ASN A 167 0.50 -32.47 17.45
C ASN A 167 1.08 -32.11 18.83
N ASN A 168 0.63 -30.98 19.39
CA ASN A 168 1.08 -30.40 20.67
C ASN A 168 2.58 -30.02 20.71
N LYS A 169 3.29 -29.93 19.57
CA LYS A 169 4.63 -29.38 19.53
C LYS A 169 4.57 -27.86 19.74
N PRO A 170 5.39 -27.28 20.63
CA PRO A 170 5.40 -25.84 20.84
C PRO A 170 5.93 -25.08 19.63
N VAL A 171 5.38 -23.89 19.36
CA VAL A 171 5.82 -22.96 18.30
C VAL A 171 6.41 -21.72 18.98
N GLU A 172 7.72 -21.71 19.21
CA GLU A 172 8.41 -20.69 20.02
C GLU A 172 9.57 -20.01 19.29
N SER A 173 10.09 -20.64 18.22
CA SER A 173 11.25 -20.14 17.46
C SER A 173 10.82 -19.37 16.22
N LYS A 174 11.57 -18.31 15.87
CA LYS A 174 11.48 -17.65 14.57
C LYS A 174 12.35 -18.31 13.48
N GLU A 175 13.23 -19.26 13.87
CA GLU A 175 14.14 -19.92 12.95
C GLU A 175 13.64 -21.33 12.57
N THR A 176 13.05 -22.04 13.52
CA THR A 176 12.66 -23.44 13.35
C THR A 176 11.19 -23.58 13.02
N TYR A 177 10.88 -24.20 11.89
CA TYR A 177 9.52 -24.57 11.54
C TYR A 177 9.06 -25.84 12.25
N VAL A 178 7.81 -25.84 12.69
CA VAL A 178 7.11 -26.98 13.27
C VAL A 178 6.09 -27.49 12.26
N PRO A 179 6.09 -28.79 11.89
CA PRO A 179 5.06 -29.37 11.04
C PRO A 179 3.66 -29.17 11.63
N MET A 180 2.69 -28.84 10.77
CA MET A 180 1.31 -28.62 11.18
C MET A 180 0.31 -29.09 10.13
N THR A 181 -0.95 -29.25 10.55
CA THR A 181 -2.11 -29.20 9.66
C THR A 181 -2.95 -27.97 9.99
N LEU A 182 -3.66 -27.43 8.99
CA LEU A 182 -4.50 -26.26 9.14
C LEU A 182 -5.88 -26.52 8.54
N SER A 183 -6.90 -26.26 9.34
CA SER A 183 -8.31 -26.27 8.94
C SER A 183 -8.93 -24.88 9.14
N THR A 184 -9.94 -24.55 8.34
CA THR A 184 -10.72 -23.32 8.50
C THR A 184 -12.19 -23.65 8.67
N ASP A 185 -12.89 -22.86 9.47
CA ASP A 185 -14.35 -22.91 9.58
C ASP A 185 -14.94 -21.50 9.72
N ASN A 186 -16.25 -21.41 9.69
CA ASN A 186 -16.97 -20.14 9.65
C ASN A 186 -16.49 -19.22 8.50
N CYS A 187 -16.33 -19.80 7.33
CA CYS A 187 -15.88 -19.12 6.12
C CYS A 187 -16.62 -19.68 4.90
N ASN A 188 -16.41 -19.06 3.73
CA ASN A 188 -16.99 -19.55 2.48
C ASN A 188 -16.50 -20.98 2.17
N ASP A 189 -17.44 -21.89 1.92
CA ASP A 189 -17.16 -23.31 1.62
C ASP A 189 -16.18 -23.51 0.47
N LYS A 190 -16.16 -22.62 -0.52
CA LYS A 190 -15.21 -22.63 -1.64
C LYS A 190 -13.75 -22.54 -1.20
N TYR A 191 -13.50 -21.86 -0.09
CA TYR A 191 -12.14 -21.60 0.45
C TYR A 191 -11.88 -22.33 1.76
N LYS A 192 -12.79 -23.24 2.14
CA LYS A 192 -12.64 -24.04 3.35
C LYS A 192 -11.47 -25.00 3.21
N LEU A 193 -10.61 -25.04 4.23
CA LEU A 193 -9.50 -25.97 4.33
C LEU A 193 -9.83 -27.06 5.36
N ASN A 194 -9.41 -28.28 5.06
CA ASN A 194 -9.51 -29.43 5.95
C ASN A 194 -8.13 -30.08 6.05
N ASP A 195 -7.48 -29.95 7.19
CA ASP A 195 -6.18 -30.53 7.52
C ASP A 195 -5.10 -30.32 6.43
N ALA A 196 -5.07 -29.09 5.85
CA ALA A 196 -4.09 -28.72 4.84
C ALA A 196 -2.66 -28.79 5.45
N PRO A 197 -1.74 -29.60 4.86
CA PRO A 197 -0.43 -29.82 5.47
C PRO A 197 0.51 -28.63 5.21
N GLY A 198 1.34 -28.36 6.21
CA GLY A 198 2.32 -27.29 6.15
C GLY A 198 3.23 -27.28 7.38
N GLU A 199 3.84 -26.14 7.57
CA GLU A 199 4.70 -25.85 8.71
C GLU A 199 4.45 -24.43 9.23
N ILE A 200 4.70 -24.21 10.51
CA ILE A 200 4.49 -22.94 11.21
C ILE A 200 5.70 -22.58 12.05
N ARG A 201 6.04 -21.31 12.13
CA ARG A 201 7.01 -20.75 13.08
C ARG A 201 6.56 -19.39 13.59
N CYS A 202 7.17 -18.91 14.65
CA CYS A 202 7.04 -17.51 15.03
C CYS A 202 7.69 -16.59 13.98
N ARG A 203 7.31 -15.30 13.96
CA ARG A 203 7.89 -14.27 13.12
C ARG A 203 8.06 -12.97 13.89
N GLY A 204 8.73 -12.00 13.22
CA GLY A 204 8.98 -10.66 13.76
C GLY A 204 10.24 -10.60 14.62
N ASN A 205 10.60 -9.40 15.01
CA ASN A 205 11.76 -9.09 15.84
C ASN A 205 11.30 -8.61 17.22
N GLY A 206 10.90 -7.34 17.38
CA GLY A 206 10.38 -6.80 18.64
C GLY A 206 9.15 -7.56 19.15
N THR A 207 8.27 -7.99 18.27
CA THR A 207 7.04 -8.73 18.58
C THR A 207 7.29 -10.12 19.20
N MET A 208 8.52 -10.66 19.05
CA MET A 208 8.91 -11.90 19.74
C MET A 208 9.04 -11.74 21.26
N THR A 209 9.14 -10.52 21.76
CA THR A 209 9.19 -10.25 23.21
C THR A 209 7.80 -10.24 23.87
N TYR A 210 6.72 -10.20 23.07
CA TYR A 210 5.36 -10.14 23.58
C TYR A 210 4.80 -11.54 23.90
N ASP A 211 3.81 -11.63 24.80
CA ASP A 211 3.18 -12.90 25.17
C ASP A 211 2.46 -13.54 23.98
N LYS A 212 1.70 -12.75 23.23
CA LYS A 212 1.01 -13.18 22.01
C LYS A 212 1.94 -13.12 20.81
N LYS A 213 2.35 -14.28 20.30
CA LYS A 213 3.31 -14.40 19.20
C LYS A 213 2.64 -14.26 17.84
N PRO A 214 3.22 -13.52 16.90
CA PRO A 214 2.83 -13.61 15.48
C PRO A 214 3.44 -14.84 14.82
N TYR A 215 2.79 -15.34 13.75
CA TYR A 215 3.20 -16.59 13.10
C TYR A 215 3.41 -16.40 11.59
N ARG A 216 4.30 -17.21 11.03
CA ARG A 216 4.43 -17.47 9.60
C ARG A 216 4.00 -18.90 9.32
N ILE A 217 3.07 -19.05 8.38
CA ILE A 217 2.57 -20.33 7.88
C ILE A 217 3.21 -20.57 6.52
N LYS A 218 3.64 -21.81 6.25
CA LYS A 218 4.15 -22.22 4.95
C LYS A 218 3.53 -23.56 4.58
N PHE A 219 2.59 -23.56 3.65
CA PHE A 219 1.95 -24.76 3.16
C PHE A 219 2.89 -25.61 2.29
N THR A 220 2.68 -26.91 2.27
CA THR A 220 3.38 -27.83 1.37
C THR A 220 3.10 -27.51 -0.08
N SER A 221 1.86 -27.15 -0.41
CA SER A 221 1.41 -26.74 -1.74
C SER A 221 0.84 -25.32 -1.71
N LYS A 222 0.85 -24.62 -2.87
CA LYS A 222 0.19 -23.30 -2.97
C LYS A 222 -1.29 -23.42 -2.59
N THR A 223 -1.73 -22.71 -1.57
CA THR A 223 -3.05 -22.77 -0.95
C THR A 223 -3.63 -21.36 -0.85
N ASN A 224 -4.93 -21.20 -1.13
CA ASN A 224 -5.63 -19.96 -0.85
C ASN A 224 -6.09 -19.95 0.62
N MET A 225 -6.07 -18.76 1.22
CA MET A 225 -6.61 -18.52 2.57
C MET A 225 -7.83 -17.60 2.47
N LEU A 226 -9.00 -18.15 2.81
CA LEU A 226 -10.27 -17.43 3.01
C LEU A 226 -10.74 -16.58 1.81
N GLY A 227 -10.24 -16.82 0.60
CA GLY A 227 -10.59 -16.04 -0.59
C GLY A 227 -9.75 -14.80 -0.83
N LEU A 228 -8.78 -14.51 0.05
CA LEU A 228 -7.92 -13.34 -0.07
C LEU A 228 -7.21 -13.29 -1.43
N ASN A 229 -6.93 -12.07 -1.89
CA ASN A 229 -6.31 -11.75 -3.17
C ASN A 229 -7.03 -12.46 -4.33
N HIS A 230 -8.35 -12.24 -4.44
CA HIS A 230 -9.22 -12.84 -5.48
C HIS A 230 -9.14 -14.36 -5.56
N GLY A 231 -8.82 -15.04 -4.47
CA GLY A 231 -8.67 -16.49 -4.41
C GLY A 231 -7.32 -16.99 -4.92
N SER A 232 -6.33 -16.15 -5.07
CA SER A 232 -4.98 -16.52 -5.47
C SER A 232 -4.34 -17.48 -4.47
N LYS A 233 -3.40 -18.31 -4.94
CA LYS A 233 -2.78 -19.35 -4.11
C LYS A 233 -1.31 -19.04 -3.88
N ALA A 234 -0.87 -19.11 -2.63
CA ALA A 234 0.52 -18.97 -2.23
C ALA A 234 0.91 -20.02 -1.16
N LYS A 235 2.21 -20.27 -1.00
CA LYS A 235 2.68 -21.13 0.08
C LYS A 235 2.72 -20.42 1.43
N SER A 236 3.13 -19.15 1.44
CA SER A 236 3.39 -18.41 2.68
C SER A 236 2.30 -17.41 3.00
N TRP A 237 1.86 -17.42 4.25
CA TRP A 237 0.89 -16.53 4.85
C TRP A 237 1.35 -16.13 6.25
N VAL A 238 0.84 -15.02 6.79
CA VAL A 238 1.18 -14.57 8.13
C VAL A 238 -0.05 -14.33 8.98
N LEU A 239 0.11 -14.53 10.28
CA LEU A 239 -0.83 -14.17 11.33
C LEU A 239 -0.19 -13.08 12.17
N LEU A 240 -0.61 -11.83 11.95
CA LEU A 240 -0.15 -10.68 12.72
C LEU A 240 -0.88 -10.66 14.07
N ALA A 241 -0.12 -10.57 15.15
CA ALA A 241 -0.68 -10.73 16.50
C ALA A 241 -1.42 -9.50 17.01
N GLU A 242 -1.13 -8.31 16.46
CA GLU A 242 -1.71 -7.02 16.85
C GLU A 242 -1.62 -6.74 18.37
N TYR A 243 -0.59 -7.28 19.04
CA TYR A 243 -0.49 -7.19 20.51
C TYR A 243 -0.14 -5.78 20.99
N ALA A 244 0.64 -5.04 20.21
CA ALA A 244 1.03 -3.65 20.49
C ALA A 244 -0.09 -2.66 20.15
N ASP A 245 -1.05 -3.03 19.33
CA ASP A 245 -2.19 -2.22 18.92
C ASP A 245 -3.47 -2.65 19.63
N GLN A 246 -3.94 -1.86 20.60
CA GLN A 246 -5.20 -2.16 21.32
C GLN A 246 -6.45 -1.95 20.45
N SER A 247 -6.36 -1.32 19.29
CA SER A 247 -7.46 -1.32 18.31
C SER A 247 -7.48 -2.60 17.47
N MET A 248 -6.34 -3.31 17.37
CA MET A 248 -6.14 -4.50 16.55
C MET A 248 -6.53 -4.34 15.06
N VAL A 249 -6.65 -3.10 14.59
CA VAL A 249 -7.09 -2.78 13.22
C VAL A 249 -6.20 -1.75 12.51
N ARG A 250 -5.07 -1.30 13.11
CA ARG A 250 -4.16 -0.34 12.45
C ARG A 250 -3.51 -0.91 11.21
N ASN A 251 -2.96 -2.13 11.27
CA ASN A 251 -2.46 -2.80 10.07
C ASN A 251 -3.56 -3.01 9.04
N ALA A 252 -4.75 -3.44 9.45
CA ALA A 252 -5.91 -3.58 8.56
C ALA A 252 -6.29 -2.25 7.90
N THR A 253 -6.30 -1.15 8.65
CA THR A 253 -6.55 0.21 8.12
C THR A 253 -5.47 0.64 7.12
N ALA A 254 -4.18 0.43 7.44
CA ALA A 254 -3.08 0.74 6.54
C ALA A 254 -3.12 -0.12 5.26
N PHE A 255 -3.47 -1.39 5.36
CA PHE A 255 -3.68 -2.26 4.20
C PHE A 255 -4.88 -1.82 3.35
N TYR A 256 -5.97 -1.33 3.96
CA TYR A 256 -7.08 -0.75 3.20
C TYR A 256 -6.62 0.45 2.36
N LEU A 257 -5.91 1.39 3.00
CA LEU A 257 -5.32 2.55 2.33
C LEU A 257 -4.32 2.10 1.24
N GLY A 258 -3.42 1.19 1.58
CA GLY A 258 -2.43 0.64 0.65
C GLY A 258 -3.06 -0.09 -0.53
N ASN A 259 -4.06 -0.93 -0.31
CA ASN A 259 -4.80 -1.60 -1.38
C ASN A 259 -5.44 -0.60 -2.34
N SER A 260 -6.02 0.48 -1.81
CA SER A 260 -6.62 1.55 -2.62
C SER A 260 -5.59 2.34 -3.42
N LEU A 261 -4.35 2.46 -2.93
CA LEU A 261 -3.27 3.17 -3.62
C LEU A 261 -2.52 2.29 -4.63
N PHE A 262 -2.42 0.97 -4.41
CA PHE A 262 -1.48 0.11 -5.13
C PHE A 262 -2.14 -1.01 -5.95
N ASN A 263 -3.20 -1.67 -5.46
CA ASN A 263 -3.68 -2.90 -6.11
C ASN A 263 -4.42 -2.69 -7.43
N TYR A 264 -4.77 -1.45 -7.76
CA TYR A 264 -5.42 -1.09 -9.02
C TYR A 264 -4.43 -0.49 -10.04
N SER A 265 -3.25 -0.11 -9.62
CA SER A 265 -2.09 0.06 -10.47
C SER A 265 -1.25 -1.21 -10.37
N ASP A 266 -0.42 -1.50 -11.33
CA ASP A 266 0.38 -2.74 -11.39
C ASP A 266 1.28 -3.05 -10.17
N ASN A 267 1.12 -2.33 -9.07
CA ASN A 267 1.81 -2.52 -7.81
C ASN A 267 1.00 -3.41 -6.86
N TYR A 268 1.55 -3.73 -5.70
CA TYR A 268 0.99 -4.71 -4.78
C TYR A 268 0.94 -4.18 -3.34
N CYS A 269 -0.16 -4.44 -2.69
CA CYS A 269 -0.31 -4.37 -1.24
C CYS A 269 -1.00 -5.66 -0.74
N SER A 270 -0.65 -6.13 0.45
CA SER A 270 -1.21 -7.36 1.03
C SER A 270 -2.71 -7.27 1.21
N ASP A 271 -3.42 -8.32 0.80
CA ASP A 271 -4.78 -8.54 1.24
C ASP A 271 -4.81 -9.19 2.63
N TYR A 272 -5.88 -8.99 3.38
CA TYR A 272 -5.93 -9.28 4.82
C TYR A 272 -7.35 -9.55 5.32
N MET A 273 -7.45 -10.21 6.49
CA MET A 273 -8.71 -10.44 7.19
C MET A 273 -8.48 -10.68 8.69
N PRO A 274 -9.28 -10.08 9.59
CA PRO A 274 -9.32 -10.49 11.00
C PRO A 274 -9.83 -11.93 11.14
N VAL A 275 -9.17 -12.72 11.97
CA VAL A 275 -9.50 -14.15 12.18
C VAL A 275 -9.31 -14.58 13.63
N ASN A 276 -10.13 -15.51 14.09
CA ASN A 276 -9.85 -16.25 15.32
C ASN A 276 -8.82 -17.36 15.05
N VAL A 277 -7.82 -17.50 15.90
CA VAL A 277 -6.83 -18.57 15.84
C VAL A 277 -6.99 -19.53 16.99
N TYR A 278 -7.00 -20.82 16.67
CA TYR A 278 -6.92 -21.93 17.61
C TYR A 278 -5.64 -22.73 17.36
N LEU A 279 -4.84 -22.94 18.39
CA LEU A 279 -3.61 -23.73 18.31
C LEU A 279 -3.76 -24.96 19.21
N ASN A 280 -3.65 -26.15 18.61
CA ASN A 280 -3.84 -27.44 19.30
C ASN A 280 -5.15 -27.48 20.09
N GLY A 281 -6.25 -27.09 19.46
CA GLY A 281 -7.60 -27.05 20.02
C GLY A 281 -7.87 -25.91 21.02
N LYS A 282 -6.86 -25.13 21.42
CA LYS A 282 -7.00 -24.02 22.38
C LYS A 282 -7.12 -22.70 21.67
N TYR A 283 -8.07 -21.87 22.08
CA TYR A 283 -8.20 -20.49 21.57
C TYR A 283 -6.93 -19.68 21.82
N ASN A 284 -6.37 -19.09 20.78
CA ASN A 284 -5.13 -18.32 20.83
C ASN A 284 -5.32 -16.81 20.62
N GLY A 285 -6.51 -16.36 20.29
CA GLY A 285 -6.84 -14.95 20.14
C GLY A 285 -7.25 -14.57 18.73
N VAL A 286 -7.56 -13.29 18.54
CA VAL A 286 -7.79 -12.66 17.24
C VAL A 286 -6.46 -12.27 16.62
N TYR A 287 -6.28 -12.52 15.33
CA TYR A 287 -5.13 -12.16 14.52
C TYR A 287 -5.59 -11.46 13.25
N VAL A 288 -4.70 -10.72 12.60
CA VAL A 288 -4.88 -10.33 11.20
C VAL A 288 -4.14 -11.35 10.34
N LEU A 289 -4.90 -12.17 9.59
CA LEU A 289 -4.36 -12.98 8.51
C LEU A 289 -3.99 -12.04 7.37
N ALA A 290 -2.76 -12.12 6.86
CA ALA A 290 -2.32 -11.33 5.73
C ALA A 290 -1.41 -12.13 4.80
N GLU A 291 -1.25 -11.64 3.57
CA GLU A 291 -0.28 -12.17 2.64
C GLU A 291 1.14 -11.81 3.06
N GLN A 292 2.08 -12.73 2.86
CA GLN A 292 3.50 -12.47 3.06
C GLN A 292 4.07 -11.63 1.91
N GLN A 293 4.89 -10.63 2.21
CA GLN A 293 5.66 -9.90 1.19
C GLN A 293 6.62 -10.84 0.47
N GLN A 294 6.38 -11.10 -0.80
CA GLN A 294 7.16 -12.05 -1.61
C GLN A 294 7.06 -11.74 -3.10
N ALA A 295 8.15 -12.04 -3.82
CA ALA A 295 8.15 -12.12 -5.27
C ALA A 295 7.29 -13.31 -5.73
N ASN A 296 6.24 -13.08 -6.47
CA ASN A 296 5.49 -14.10 -7.24
C ASN A 296 4.45 -13.43 -8.16
N SER A 297 3.86 -14.21 -9.05
CA SER A 297 2.91 -13.75 -10.08
C SER A 297 1.64 -13.08 -9.55
N ASN A 298 1.27 -13.29 -8.27
CA ASN A 298 0.05 -12.76 -7.66
C ASN A 298 0.32 -11.73 -6.55
N ARG A 299 1.59 -11.43 -6.28
CA ARG A 299 2.04 -10.46 -5.28
C ARG A 299 2.97 -9.45 -5.94
N ILE A 300 4.22 -9.38 -5.52
CA ILE A 300 5.23 -8.54 -6.19
C ILE A 300 5.68 -9.29 -7.45
N LYS A 301 5.27 -8.80 -8.62
CA LYS A 301 5.38 -9.50 -9.91
C LYS A 301 6.76 -9.33 -10.55
N ILE A 302 7.81 -9.67 -9.82
CA ILE A 302 9.19 -9.69 -10.33
C ILE A 302 9.67 -11.14 -10.54
N ASN A 303 10.62 -11.33 -11.43
CA ASN A 303 11.18 -12.64 -11.80
C ASN A 303 12.38 -12.96 -10.89
N GLU A 304 12.10 -13.61 -9.77
CA GLU A 304 13.13 -14.07 -8.82
C GLU A 304 14.06 -15.09 -9.48
N ALA A 305 15.32 -15.15 -9.03
CA ALA A 305 16.29 -16.11 -9.54
C ALA A 305 15.80 -17.55 -9.38
N GLU A 306 15.93 -18.35 -10.44
CA GLU A 306 15.69 -19.79 -10.35
C GLU A 306 16.76 -20.46 -9.48
N LYS A 307 16.46 -21.64 -8.95
CA LYS A 307 17.39 -22.34 -8.06
C LYS A 307 18.76 -22.54 -8.71
N ASN A 308 19.82 -22.04 -8.08
CA ASN A 308 21.20 -22.01 -8.53
C ASN A 308 21.49 -21.08 -9.73
N ASP A 309 20.55 -20.21 -10.10
CA ASP A 309 20.82 -19.17 -11.08
C ASP A 309 21.64 -18.05 -10.44
N THR A 310 22.81 -17.78 -10.98
CA THR A 310 23.74 -16.73 -10.53
C THR A 310 23.76 -15.51 -11.44
N SER A 311 22.86 -15.46 -12.45
CA SER A 311 22.73 -14.30 -13.33
C SER A 311 22.25 -13.06 -12.56
N THR A 312 22.62 -11.89 -13.03
CA THR A 312 22.25 -10.61 -12.38
C THR A 312 21.00 -9.98 -12.96
N ASP A 313 20.52 -10.46 -14.11
CA ASP A 313 19.34 -9.96 -14.82
C ASP A 313 18.04 -10.60 -14.32
N VAL A 314 17.86 -10.58 -13.03
CA VAL A 314 16.71 -11.12 -12.27
C VAL A 314 16.01 -10.01 -11.47
N GLY A 315 14.91 -10.34 -10.81
CA GLY A 315 14.18 -9.46 -9.92
C GLY A 315 14.74 -9.47 -8.50
N TYR A 316 14.86 -8.29 -7.90
CA TYR A 316 15.30 -8.09 -6.52
C TYR A 316 14.23 -7.39 -5.71
N LEU A 317 13.80 -8.03 -4.62
CA LEU A 317 13.01 -7.42 -3.55
C LEU A 317 13.98 -7.05 -2.41
N ILE A 318 13.94 -5.80 -1.98
CA ILE A 318 14.88 -5.22 -1.02
C ILE A 318 14.08 -4.63 0.14
N GLU A 319 14.53 -4.85 1.35
CA GLU A 319 13.96 -4.25 2.56
C GLU A 319 14.99 -3.33 3.20
N LEU A 320 14.67 -2.03 3.36
CA LEU A 320 15.40 -1.17 4.29
C LEU A 320 15.08 -1.67 5.70
N ASP A 321 16.11 -2.16 6.39
CA ASP A 321 15.99 -2.73 7.73
C ASP A 321 17.26 -2.45 8.54
N SER A 322 17.11 -1.82 9.68
CA SER A 322 18.22 -1.59 10.64
C SER A 322 18.86 -2.89 11.15
N ARG A 323 18.19 -4.02 10.96
CA ARG A 323 18.65 -5.37 11.30
C ARG A 323 19.04 -6.21 10.08
N ALA A 324 19.26 -5.58 8.94
CA ALA A 324 19.64 -6.29 7.71
C ALA A 324 20.85 -7.20 7.89
N SER A 325 21.75 -6.85 8.83
CA SER A 325 22.93 -7.69 9.16
C SER A 325 22.60 -9.04 9.84
N GLU A 326 21.35 -9.28 10.24
CA GLU A 326 20.86 -10.59 10.71
C GLU A 326 20.46 -11.52 9.55
N GLU A 327 20.39 -11.00 8.31
CA GLU A 327 20.04 -11.75 7.10
C GLU A 327 21.31 -12.23 6.36
N ASP A 328 21.19 -13.31 5.60
CA ASP A 328 22.32 -13.91 4.87
C ASP A 328 22.92 -12.94 3.83
N TYR A 329 22.08 -12.13 3.20
CA TYR A 329 22.46 -11.20 2.15
C TYR A 329 21.94 -9.79 2.45
N TYR A 330 22.88 -8.90 2.71
CA TYR A 330 22.60 -7.49 2.98
C TYR A 330 23.70 -6.57 2.50
N PHE A 331 23.41 -5.27 2.44
CA PHE A 331 24.37 -4.23 2.08
C PHE A 331 23.94 -2.87 2.61
N SER A 332 24.84 -1.89 2.59
CA SER A 332 24.55 -0.52 3.02
C SER A 332 24.62 0.44 1.85
N VAL A 333 23.78 1.50 1.89
CA VAL A 333 23.74 2.61 0.92
C VAL A 333 23.85 3.93 1.68
N GLY A 334 24.60 4.90 1.13
CA GLY A 334 24.92 6.18 1.77
C GLY A 334 26.18 6.09 2.62
N LYS A 335 26.50 7.18 3.32
CA LYS A 335 27.73 7.36 4.11
C LYS A 335 27.45 7.62 5.58
N GLY A 336 28.47 7.42 6.40
CA GLY A 336 28.41 7.63 7.83
C GLY A 336 27.49 6.67 8.57
N THR A 337 27.65 6.55 9.87
CA THR A 337 26.82 5.69 10.73
C THR A 337 26.18 6.54 11.81
N ASP A 338 24.88 6.40 12.00
CA ASP A 338 24.18 7.03 13.12
C ASP A 338 24.40 6.20 14.39
N TRP A 339 25.42 6.55 15.13
CA TRP A 339 25.76 5.89 16.40
C TRP A 339 24.74 6.14 17.51
N SER A 340 23.85 7.14 17.38
CA SER A 340 22.80 7.38 18.37
C SER A 340 21.77 6.25 18.45
N MET A 341 21.68 5.45 17.40
CA MET A 341 20.77 4.30 17.30
C MET A 341 21.27 3.04 18.03
N PHE A 342 22.53 3.00 18.45
CA PHE A 342 23.13 1.85 19.11
C PHE A 342 23.23 2.04 20.63
N PRO A 343 22.65 1.16 21.46
CA PRO A 343 22.84 1.22 22.91
C PRO A 343 24.32 1.08 23.28
N GLY A 344 24.90 2.12 23.87
CA GLY A 344 26.29 2.11 24.29
C GLY A 344 27.27 2.75 23.32
N GLY A 345 26.82 3.63 22.42
CA GLY A 345 27.58 4.31 21.37
C GLY A 345 29.02 4.61 21.72
N GLY A 346 29.93 3.74 21.29
CA GLY A 346 31.36 3.93 21.41
C GLY A 346 31.86 4.90 20.33
N TRP A 347 32.75 5.80 20.69
CA TRP A 347 33.45 6.67 19.76
C TRP A 347 34.37 5.83 18.85
N GLY A 348 33.87 5.39 17.73
CA GLY A 348 34.69 4.82 16.67
C GLY A 348 35.39 5.94 15.90
N GLY A 349 36.68 6.11 16.10
CA GLY A 349 37.50 7.06 15.35
C GLY A 349 37.47 6.76 13.85
N ASN A 350 37.43 7.81 13.00
CA ASN A 350 37.46 7.80 11.54
C ASN A 350 36.21 7.24 10.83
N ALA A 351 35.01 7.42 11.37
CA ALA A 351 33.80 7.18 10.63
C ALA A 351 33.67 8.15 9.45
N GLU A 352 33.42 7.62 8.25
CA GLU A 352 33.08 8.42 7.08
C GLU A 352 31.94 9.38 7.43
N GLN A 353 32.08 10.65 7.02
CA GLN A 353 31.04 11.65 7.31
C GLN A 353 29.80 11.38 6.49
N PRO A 354 28.58 11.53 7.06
CA PRO A 354 27.35 11.39 6.31
C PRO A 354 27.23 12.48 5.24
N ASP A 355 26.54 12.14 4.15
CA ASP A 355 26.09 13.13 3.20
C ASP A 355 25.13 14.12 3.88
N LYS A 356 25.08 15.37 3.40
CA LYS A 356 24.23 16.41 3.99
C LYS A 356 23.32 17.03 2.93
N LEU A 357 22.06 17.23 3.31
CA LEU A 357 21.10 17.97 2.50
C LEU A 357 20.33 18.92 3.43
N ASP A 358 20.30 20.21 3.08
CA ASP A 358 19.70 21.28 3.91
C ASP A 358 20.22 21.29 5.36
N GLY A 359 21.49 20.94 5.57
CA GLY A 359 22.10 20.84 6.88
C GLY A 359 21.78 19.57 7.67
N VAL A 360 20.92 18.70 7.14
CA VAL A 360 20.55 17.41 7.74
C VAL A 360 21.53 16.32 7.29
N SER A 361 22.01 15.51 8.22
CA SER A 361 22.86 14.36 7.95
C SER A 361 22.03 13.18 7.42
N LEU A 362 22.33 12.74 6.20
CA LEU A 362 21.74 11.55 5.57
C LEU A 362 22.66 10.37 5.87
N TYR A 363 22.46 9.75 7.03
CA TYR A 363 23.22 8.56 7.40
C TYR A 363 22.91 7.39 6.50
N ARG A 364 23.90 6.50 6.27
CA ARG A 364 23.72 5.26 5.56
C ARG A 364 22.56 4.45 6.14
N LYS A 365 21.88 3.72 5.27
CA LYS A 365 20.87 2.75 5.66
C LYS A 365 21.30 1.36 5.19
N ASP A 366 20.90 0.36 5.95
CA ASP A 366 21.17 -1.03 5.65
C ASP A 366 19.95 -1.66 4.96
N TYR A 367 20.20 -2.56 4.02
CA TYR A 367 19.19 -3.18 3.17
C TYR A 367 19.40 -4.68 3.12
N ALA A 368 18.36 -5.46 3.38
CA ALA A 368 18.33 -6.90 3.21
C ALA A 368 17.79 -7.26 1.83
N VAL A 369 18.36 -8.27 1.17
CA VAL A 369 17.80 -8.85 -0.05
C VAL A 369 16.81 -9.94 0.35
N LYS A 370 15.55 -9.81 -0.08
CA LYS A 370 14.44 -10.68 0.34
C LYS A 370 14.01 -11.69 -0.74
N THR A 371 14.51 -11.56 -1.96
CA THR A 371 14.44 -12.58 -3.02
C THR A 371 15.55 -13.59 -2.85
N ASP A 372 15.37 -14.80 -3.40
CA ASP A 372 16.43 -15.80 -3.43
C ASP A 372 17.61 -15.31 -4.29
N VAL A 373 18.81 -15.39 -3.76
CA VAL A 373 20.07 -15.10 -4.45
C VAL A 373 21.05 -16.25 -4.23
N TYR A 374 21.88 -16.52 -5.21
CA TYR A 374 22.75 -17.69 -5.23
C TYR A 374 24.24 -17.34 -5.44
N SER A 375 24.56 -16.04 -5.52
CA SER A 375 25.94 -15.57 -5.64
C SER A 375 26.14 -14.21 -4.98
N GLN A 376 27.38 -13.95 -4.55
CA GLN A 376 27.77 -12.61 -4.05
C GLN A 376 27.73 -11.56 -5.17
N ASP A 377 27.88 -11.96 -6.44
CA ASP A 377 27.81 -11.04 -7.58
C ASP A 377 26.41 -10.48 -7.77
N GLN A 378 25.36 -11.26 -7.52
CA GLN A 378 23.98 -10.74 -7.48
C GLN A 378 23.82 -9.67 -6.40
N VAL A 379 24.34 -9.89 -5.19
CA VAL A 379 24.30 -8.91 -4.10
C VAL A 379 25.10 -7.65 -4.44
N ASN A 380 26.28 -7.81 -5.01
CA ASN A 380 27.12 -6.69 -5.45
C ASN A 380 26.46 -5.88 -6.56
N TYR A 381 25.77 -6.55 -7.49
CA TYR A 381 25.06 -5.92 -8.59
C TYR A 381 23.90 -5.03 -8.07
N ILE A 382 23.02 -5.59 -7.24
CA ILE A 382 21.90 -4.81 -6.69
C ILE A 382 22.36 -3.70 -5.73
N LYS A 383 23.43 -3.93 -4.96
CA LYS A 383 24.07 -2.88 -4.16
C LYS A 383 24.56 -1.72 -5.03
N LYS A 384 25.27 -2.01 -6.13
CA LYS A 384 25.77 -1.00 -7.06
C LYS A 384 24.61 -0.18 -7.64
N TYR A 385 23.59 -0.89 -8.15
CA TYR A 385 22.40 -0.25 -8.70
C TYR A 385 21.73 0.69 -7.68
N LEU A 386 21.37 0.18 -6.50
CA LEU A 386 20.67 0.97 -5.50
C LEU A 386 21.51 2.16 -5.00
N THR A 387 22.83 1.95 -4.85
CA THR A 387 23.76 3.01 -4.47
C THR A 387 23.78 4.13 -5.51
N ASN A 388 23.82 3.80 -6.80
CA ASN A 388 23.90 4.79 -7.86
C ASN A 388 22.55 5.47 -8.12
N VAL A 389 21.41 4.77 -7.97
CA VAL A 389 20.07 5.42 -7.95
C VAL A 389 19.97 6.41 -6.77
N TYR A 390 20.44 6.03 -5.57
CA TYR A 390 20.46 6.92 -4.43
C TYR A 390 21.29 8.17 -4.69
N TYR A 391 22.50 8.04 -5.24
CA TYR A 391 23.35 9.18 -5.54
C TYR A 391 22.88 10.00 -6.74
N ALA A 392 22.21 9.42 -7.74
CA ALA A 392 21.54 10.18 -8.78
C ALA A 392 20.46 11.09 -8.19
N PHE A 393 19.67 10.54 -7.25
CA PHE A 393 18.65 11.32 -6.55
C PHE A 393 19.27 12.39 -5.66
N TYR A 394 20.23 12.03 -4.82
CA TYR A 394 20.95 12.99 -3.95
C TYR A 394 21.53 14.16 -4.74
N LYS A 395 22.27 13.88 -5.82
CA LYS A 395 22.89 14.89 -6.67
C LYS A 395 21.87 15.82 -7.34
N ALA A 396 20.75 15.29 -7.80
CA ALA A 396 19.69 16.09 -8.39
C ALA A 396 19.12 17.11 -7.40
N VAL A 397 18.87 16.73 -6.15
CA VAL A 397 18.31 17.64 -5.12
C VAL A 397 19.37 18.51 -4.44
N HIS A 398 20.62 18.05 -4.35
CA HIS A 398 21.74 18.83 -3.83
C HIS A 398 22.22 19.91 -4.82
N GLY A 399 21.92 19.76 -6.11
CA GLY A 399 22.32 20.71 -7.16
C GLY A 399 23.66 20.36 -7.82
N ASP A 400 24.16 19.13 -7.66
CA ASP A 400 25.43 18.64 -8.24
C ASP A 400 25.27 18.21 -9.72
N GLY A 401 24.06 18.33 -10.28
CA GLY A 401 23.72 17.96 -11.65
C GLY A 401 22.73 16.80 -11.73
N LEU A 402 22.27 16.53 -12.95
CA LEU A 402 21.30 15.48 -13.27
C LEU A 402 22.02 14.26 -13.83
N PHE A 403 21.77 13.09 -13.25
CA PHE A 403 22.41 11.83 -13.61
C PHE A 403 21.39 10.72 -13.76
N VAL A 404 21.66 9.79 -14.66
CA VAL A 404 20.96 8.52 -14.84
C VAL A 404 21.97 7.38 -14.76
N LEU A 405 21.53 6.13 -14.91
CA LEU A 405 22.38 4.96 -14.93
C LEU A 405 22.53 4.46 -16.38
N ASP A 406 23.76 4.05 -16.74
CA ASP A 406 24.01 3.31 -17.97
C ASP A 406 23.69 1.80 -17.81
N ASP A 407 23.92 1.02 -18.87
CA ASP A 407 23.68 -0.43 -18.88
C ASP A 407 24.54 -1.20 -17.86
N ASN A 408 25.62 -0.59 -17.35
CA ASN A 408 26.48 -1.14 -16.31
C ASN A 408 26.13 -0.65 -14.91
N ASN A 409 25.00 0.05 -14.76
CA ASN A 409 24.59 0.74 -13.53
C ASN A 409 25.60 1.80 -13.04
N GLU A 410 26.36 2.45 -13.96
CA GLU A 410 27.23 3.57 -13.62
C GLU A 410 26.48 4.91 -13.81
N LEU A 411 26.84 5.90 -12.98
CA LEU A 411 26.29 7.24 -13.11
C LEU A 411 26.84 7.92 -14.37
N VAL A 412 25.93 8.32 -15.26
CA VAL A 412 26.22 9.12 -16.46
C VAL A 412 25.36 10.37 -16.46
N ALA A 413 25.79 11.42 -17.17
CA ALA A 413 25.01 12.64 -17.29
C ALA A 413 23.62 12.35 -17.90
N SER A 414 22.58 12.94 -17.31
CA SER A 414 21.20 12.75 -17.79
C SER A 414 21.01 13.34 -19.18
N PRO A 415 20.31 12.65 -20.09
CA PRO A 415 19.86 13.23 -21.35
C PRO A 415 18.67 14.20 -21.16
N TYR A 416 18.04 14.19 -19.99
CA TYR A 416 16.90 15.03 -19.65
C TYR A 416 17.34 16.34 -18.99
N THR A 417 16.48 17.37 -19.06
CA THR A 417 16.78 18.70 -18.55
C THR A 417 16.09 19.04 -17.23
N THR A 418 15.14 18.23 -16.79
CA THR A 418 14.39 18.42 -15.55
C THR A 418 14.70 17.35 -14.50
N GLN A 419 14.53 17.69 -13.21
CA GLN A 419 14.63 16.70 -12.13
C GLN A 419 13.59 15.59 -12.30
N PHE A 420 12.35 15.97 -12.68
CA PHE A 420 11.26 15.01 -12.82
C PHE A 420 11.57 13.95 -13.89
N GLU A 421 11.89 14.35 -15.11
CA GLU A 421 12.18 13.41 -16.21
C GLU A 421 13.39 12.53 -15.88
N THR A 422 14.46 13.13 -15.32
CA THR A 422 15.67 12.39 -14.91
C THR A 422 15.33 11.34 -13.88
N LEU A 423 14.70 11.71 -12.78
CA LEU A 423 14.39 10.78 -11.69
C LEU A 423 13.35 9.74 -12.10
N ASN A 424 12.33 10.14 -12.89
CA ASN A 424 11.31 9.22 -13.38
C ASN A 424 11.87 8.17 -14.36
N SER A 425 13.02 8.42 -14.99
CA SER A 425 13.64 7.43 -15.88
C SER A 425 14.31 6.27 -15.12
N ILE A 426 14.69 6.46 -13.84
CA ILE A 426 15.39 5.46 -13.01
C ILE A 426 14.58 5.02 -11.78
N ILE A 427 13.60 5.80 -11.35
CA ILE A 427 12.72 5.51 -10.22
C ILE A 427 11.27 5.59 -10.71
N ASP A 428 10.42 4.69 -10.29
CA ASP A 428 8.98 4.80 -10.47
C ASP A 428 8.42 5.84 -9.48
N LEU A 429 8.43 7.11 -9.89
CA LEU A 429 8.02 8.22 -9.02
C LEU A 429 6.56 8.09 -8.55
N GLU A 430 5.69 7.47 -9.34
CA GLU A 430 4.31 7.22 -8.91
C GLU A 430 4.28 6.36 -7.66
N SER A 431 5.01 5.24 -7.64
CA SER A 431 5.11 4.37 -6.47
C SER A 431 5.69 5.10 -5.26
N VAL A 432 6.67 5.99 -5.48
CA VAL A 432 7.26 6.80 -4.39
C VAL A 432 6.24 7.77 -3.80
N PHE A 433 5.45 8.47 -4.64
CA PHE A 433 4.40 9.37 -4.17
C PHE A 433 3.29 8.64 -3.42
N LYS A 434 2.87 7.46 -3.89
CA LYS A 434 1.87 6.61 -3.22
C LYS A 434 2.38 6.12 -1.85
N MET A 435 3.64 5.64 -1.77
CA MET A 435 4.28 5.27 -0.50
C MET A 435 4.44 6.47 0.43
N TYR A 436 4.91 7.61 -0.09
CA TYR A 436 5.01 8.84 0.69
C TYR A 436 3.65 9.24 1.28
N LEU A 437 2.60 9.25 0.46
CA LEU A 437 1.24 9.62 0.89
C LEU A 437 0.73 8.70 2.01
N LEU A 438 0.93 7.38 1.89
CA LEU A 438 0.52 6.42 2.91
C LEU A 438 1.27 6.65 4.23
N HIS A 439 2.61 6.76 4.20
CA HIS A 439 3.41 6.97 5.41
C HIS A 439 3.22 8.38 6.00
N GLU A 440 3.03 9.40 5.16
CA GLU A 440 2.67 10.74 5.61
C GLU A 440 1.33 10.73 6.34
N TYR A 441 0.35 9.98 5.79
CA TYR A 441 -0.96 9.87 6.40
C TYR A 441 -0.91 9.12 7.74
N MET A 442 -0.30 7.95 7.76
CA MET A 442 -0.27 7.06 8.91
C MET A 442 0.73 7.52 10.00
N LYS A 443 1.73 8.33 9.67
CA LYS A 443 2.87 8.66 10.54
C LYS A 443 3.51 7.41 11.15
N ASP A 444 3.94 6.51 10.29
CA ASP A 444 4.61 5.30 10.70
C ASP A 444 5.99 5.60 11.29
N VAL A 445 6.26 5.13 12.52
CA VAL A 445 7.48 5.42 13.26
C VAL A 445 8.71 4.74 12.65
N ASP A 446 8.50 3.62 11.98
CA ASP A 446 9.57 2.77 11.44
C ASP A 446 9.89 3.03 9.97
N VAL A 447 9.28 4.06 9.35
CA VAL A 447 9.40 4.40 7.93
C VAL A 447 10.84 4.46 7.38
N GLY A 448 11.83 4.78 8.19
CA GLY A 448 13.26 4.81 7.84
C GLY A 448 14.12 3.89 8.72
N PHE A 449 13.48 2.96 9.44
CA PHE A 449 14.13 2.03 10.37
C PHE A 449 14.02 0.57 9.95
N GLY A 450 12.86 0.14 9.46
CA GLY A 450 12.62 -1.22 9.03
C GLY A 450 11.33 -1.39 8.25
N SER A 451 11.10 -2.57 7.74
CA SER A 451 9.86 -2.97 7.04
C SER A 451 9.50 -2.10 5.83
N PHE A 452 10.48 -1.41 5.24
CA PHE A 452 10.29 -0.54 4.08
C PHE A 452 10.83 -1.22 2.81
N TYR A 453 9.90 -1.64 1.94
CA TYR A 453 10.21 -2.47 0.78
C TYR A 453 10.35 -1.65 -0.51
N MET A 454 11.28 -2.11 -1.36
CA MET A 454 11.50 -1.63 -2.73
C MET A 454 11.86 -2.82 -3.61
N PHE A 455 11.63 -2.70 -4.91
CA PHE A 455 11.98 -3.74 -5.86
C PHE A 455 12.35 -3.19 -7.23
N VAL A 456 13.08 -3.99 -8.00
CA VAL A 456 13.42 -3.76 -9.40
C VAL A 456 13.60 -5.12 -10.07
N ASP A 457 13.37 -5.20 -11.37
CA ASP A 457 13.54 -6.46 -12.12
C ASP A 457 14.29 -6.21 -13.44
N PHE A 458 15.49 -6.72 -13.52
CA PHE A 458 16.37 -6.58 -14.69
C PHE A 458 16.09 -7.59 -15.80
N SER A 459 15.25 -8.63 -15.56
CA SER A 459 14.91 -9.61 -16.57
C SER A 459 14.25 -8.97 -17.79
N THR A 460 14.56 -9.44 -18.99
CA THR A 460 14.13 -8.83 -20.27
C THR A 460 12.60 -8.69 -20.40
N THR A 461 11.86 -9.59 -19.77
CA THR A 461 10.38 -9.65 -19.85
C THR A 461 9.67 -8.78 -18.82
N SER A 462 10.39 -8.22 -17.85
CA SER A 462 9.79 -7.41 -16.80
C SER A 462 9.48 -6.00 -17.25
N LYS A 463 8.39 -5.43 -16.70
CA LYS A 463 8.06 -4.01 -16.80
C LYS A 463 8.66 -3.17 -15.67
N TYR A 464 9.13 -3.78 -14.59
CA TYR A 464 9.66 -3.09 -13.41
C TYR A 464 11.15 -2.79 -13.55
N LYS A 465 11.51 -2.06 -14.62
CA LYS A 465 12.90 -1.68 -14.94
C LYS A 465 13.45 -0.54 -14.09
N ARG A 466 12.59 0.17 -13.37
CA ARG A 466 12.93 1.28 -12.49
C ARG A 466 12.77 0.84 -11.05
N LEU A 467 13.51 1.48 -10.14
CA LEU A 467 13.32 1.26 -8.70
C LEU A 467 11.89 1.61 -8.31
N THR A 468 11.13 0.62 -7.88
CA THR A 468 9.71 0.74 -7.51
C THR A 468 9.57 0.61 -5.99
N PHE A 469 8.81 1.49 -5.36
CA PHE A 469 8.58 1.51 -3.92
C PHE A 469 7.28 0.75 -3.59
N GLY A 470 7.36 -0.11 -2.59
CA GLY A 470 6.28 -1.00 -2.12
C GLY A 470 6.82 -2.42 -1.87
N ALA A 471 6.09 -3.30 -1.27
CA ALA A 471 4.71 -3.19 -0.81
C ALA A 471 4.66 -2.61 0.62
N PRO A 472 3.60 -1.85 0.96
CA PRO A 472 3.42 -1.33 2.33
C PRO A 472 3.32 -2.45 3.37
N TRP A 473 3.94 -2.24 4.55
CA TRP A 473 3.99 -3.24 5.61
C TRP A 473 4.23 -2.62 6.99
N ASP A 474 3.68 -3.25 8.07
CA ASP A 474 4.06 -3.06 9.48
C ASP A 474 3.68 -1.69 10.08
N PHE A 475 2.38 -1.40 10.14
CA PHE A 475 1.84 -0.11 10.61
C PHE A 475 1.25 -0.17 12.02
N ASP A 476 1.55 -1.19 12.83
CA ASP A 476 1.01 -1.28 14.19
C ASP A 476 1.54 -0.15 15.11
N TRP A 477 2.71 0.41 14.82
CA TRP A 477 3.30 1.57 15.49
C TRP A 477 3.13 2.87 14.68
N SER A 478 1.92 3.11 14.24
CA SER A 478 1.52 4.31 13.49
C SER A 478 0.30 4.99 14.10
N SER A 479 -0.18 6.06 13.49
CA SER A 479 -1.47 6.70 13.79
C SER A 479 -1.72 6.92 15.28
N GLY A 480 -0.74 7.49 15.97
CA GLY A 480 -0.84 7.81 17.38
C GLY A 480 -0.67 6.64 18.35
N ASN A 481 -0.25 5.45 17.88
CA ASN A 481 0.00 4.28 18.74
C ASN A 481 1.42 4.23 19.33
N VAL A 482 2.15 5.32 19.30
CA VAL A 482 3.50 5.42 19.85
C VAL A 482 3.64 6.75 20.59
N ASN A 483 4.39 6.77 21.71
CA ASN A 483 4.49 7.92 22.60
C ASN A 483 5.56 8.95 22.20
N THR A 484 6.10 8.89 20.99
CA THR A 484 6.99 9.94 20.47
C THR A 484 6.17 11.11 19.94
N SER A 485 6.65 12.34 20.13
CA SER A 485 5.89 13.55 19.77
C SER A 485 5.54 13.63 18.29
N GLU A 486 6.43 13.18 17.42
CA GLU A 486 6.28 13.24 15.97
C GLU A 486 5.17 12.31 15.44
N CYS A 487 5.10 11.10 16.01
CA CYS A 487 4.15 10.06 15.58
C CYS A 487 2.84 10.09 16.38
N TYR A 488 2.88 10.57 17.64
CA TYR A 488 1.72 10.61 18.51
C TYR A 488 0.66 11.62 18.03
N GLY A 489 1.10 12.84 17.69
CA GLY A 489 0.20 13.91 17.25
C GLY A 489 -0.25 13.75 15.80
N SER A 490 -1.53 14.06 15.52
CA SER A 490 -2.12 13.99 14.18
C SER A 490 -1.75 15.18 13.27
N SER A 491 -1.17 16.28 13.81
CA SER A 491 -0.90 17.52 13.09
C SER A 491 0.47 17.58 12.44
N GLY A 492 0.66 18.50 11.48
CA GLY A 492 1.93 18.82 10.84
C GLY A 492 2.37 17.82 9.77
N GLU A 493 3.39 18.15 8.99
CA GLU A 493 4.06 17.24 8.05
C GLU A 493 4.91 16.23 8.82
N TYR A 494 5.15 15.06 8.21
CA TYR A 494 5.93 13.99 8.84
C TYR A 494 7.11 13.53 7.97
N CYS A 495 6.86 12.96 6.79
CA CYS A 495 7.90 12.35 5.96
C CYS A 495 8.93 13.34 5.41
N SER A 496 8.60 14.64 5.33
CA SER A 496 9.51 15.72 4.95
C SER A 496 10.47 16.16 6.07
N LYS A 497 10.28 15.66 7.29
CA LYS A 497 11.07 16.03 8.48
C LYS A 497 12.23 15.05 8.71
N SER A 498 13.27 15.56 9.39
CA SER A 498 14.45 14.78 9.76
C SER A 498 14.42 14.29 11.20
N GLN A 499 13.22 14.01 11.72
CA GLN A 499 13.02 13.60 13.11
C GLN A 499 12.93 12.07 13.22
N GLY A 500 13.44 11.52 14.34
CA GLY A 500 13.34 10.09 14.60
C GLY A 500 13.97 9.23 13.51
N ASN A 501 13.24 8.20 13.10
CA ASN A 501 13.65 7.26 12.06
C ASN A 501 13.27 7.75 10.65
N PHE A 502 13.60 8.99 10.28
CA PHE A 502 13.20 9.50 8.98
C PHE A 502 13.77 8.68 7.80
N ASN A 503 13.01 8.63 6.72
CA ASN A 503 13.40 7.95 5.49
C ASN A 503 14.16 8.92 4.57
N PRO A 504 15.43 8.64 4.20
CA PRO A 504 16.21 9.55 3.37
C PRO A 504 15.62 9.73 1.96
N TRP A 505 14.97 8.72 1.39
CA TRP A 505 14.31 8.81 0.09
C TRP A 505 13.16 9.81 0.11
N PHE A 506 12.31 9.77 1.15
CA PHE A 506 11.21 10.70 1.32
C PHE A 506 11.70 12.10 1.66
N PHE A 507 12.78 12.19 2.44
CA PHE A 507 13.41 13.47 2.73
C PHE A 507 13.92 14.13 1.44
N MET A 508 14.62 13.40 0.57
CA MET A 508 15.07 13.88 -0.74
C MET A 508 13.89 14.23 -1.66
N LEU A 509 12.87 13.37 -1.74
CA LEU A 509 11.68 13.62 -2.58
C LEU A 509 11.04 14.97 -2.24
N SER A 510 10.90 15.28 -0.96
CA SER A 510 10.30 16.53 -0.50
C SER A 510 11.11 17.79 -0.83
N ARG A 511 12.34 17.65 -1.35
CA ARG A 511 13.24 18.73 -1.80
C ARG A 511 13.32 18.86 -3.32
N THR A 512 12.64 18.00 -4.08
CA THR A 512 12.58 18.17 -5.54
C THR A 512 11.74 19.39 -5.91
N ASP A 513 12.03 19.97 -7.07
CA ASP A 513 11.31 21.15 -7.57
C ASP A 513 9.85 20.85 -7.94
N PHE A 514 9.54 19.60 -8.26
CA PHE A 514 8.21 19.13 -8.63
C PHE A 514 7.37 18.60 -7.44
N PHE A 515 7.96 18.38 -6.25
CA PHE A 515 7.29 17.70 -5.13
C PHE A 515 5.91 18.29 -4.80
N LYS A 516 5.87 19.60 -4.53
CA LYS A 516 4.64 20.25 -4.04
C LYS A 516 3.49 20.14 -5.03
N SER A 517 3.77 20.34 -6.32
CA SER A 517 2.75 20.27 -7.37
C SER A 517 2.22 18.85 -7.55
N MET A 518 3.12 17.87 -7.59
CA MET A 518 2.76 16.46 -7.77
C MET A 518 2.04 15.91 -6.54
N PHE A 519 2.58 16.15 -5.32
CA PHE A 519 1.96 15.66 -4.10
C PHE A 519 0.56 16.21 -3.90
N LYS A 520 0.32 17.49 -4.23
CA LYS A 520 -1.03 18.08 -4.19
C LYS A 520 -2.01 17.34 -5.10
N LYS A 521 -1.58 16.89 -6.27
CA LYS A 521 -2.43 16.11 -7.19
C LYS A 521 -2.75 14.74 -6.61
N TYR A 522 -1.75 13.98 -6.12
CA TYR A 522 -1.96 12.67 -5.49
C TYR A 522 -2.86 12.79 -4.25
N TYR A 523 -2.63 13.79 -3.41
CA TYR A 523 -3.47 14.04 -2.24
C TYR A 523 -4.92 14.38 -2.63
N SER A 524 -5.13 15.18 -3.68
CA SER A 524 -6.47 15.50 -4.20
C SER A 524 -7.19 14.25 -4.71
N VAL A 525 -6.51 13.40 -5.46
CA VAL A 525 -7.03 12.10 -5.92
C VAL A 525 -7.45 11.22 -4.74
N PHE A 526 -6.56 11.04 -3.76
CA PHE A 526 -6.82 10.26 -2.55
C PHE A 526 -8.07 10.76 -1.81
N LYS A 527 -8.19 12.07 -1.64
CA LYS A 527 -9.30 12.72 -0.96
C LYS A 527 -10.62 12.55 -1.73
N ASN A 528 -10.61 12.85 -3.04
CA ASN A 528 -11.81 12.80 -3.87
C ASN A 528 -12.32 11.35 -4.08
N SER A 529 -11.43 10.37 -3.99
CA SER A 529 -11.77 8.94 -4.00
C SER A 529 -12.38 8.45 -2.69
N GLN A 530 -12.44 9.27 -1.64
CA GLN A 530 -12.99 8.93 -0.32
C GLN A 530 -12.33 7.70 0.33
N ILE A 531 -11.05 7.47 0.04
CA ILE A 531 -10.30 6.28 0.49
C ILE A 531 -10.23 6.22 2.02
N LEU A 532 -10.03 7.36 2.67
CA LEU A 532 -9.97 7.42 4.12
C LEU A 532 -11.31 7.12 4.78
N GLU A 533 -12.38 7.66 4.24
CA GLU A 533 -13.74 7.43 4.71
C GLU A 533 -14.05 5.93 4.67
N GLY A 534 -13.64 5.24 3.59
CA GLY A 534 -13.75 3.79 3.47
C GLY A 534 -12.91 3.04 4.52
N ALA A 535 -11.68 3.48 4.79
CA ALA A 535 -10.83 2.87 5.81
C ALA A 535 -11.41 3.02 7.22
N ILE A 536 -11.92 4.20 7.56
CA ILE A 536 -12.60 4.47 8.84
C ILE A 536 -13.88 3.62 8.97
N ALA A 537 -14.68 3.55 7.90
CA ALA A 537 -15.89 2.72 7.88
C ALA A 537 -15.57 1.25 8.11
N GLN A 538 -14.49 0.73 7.49
CA GLN A 538 -14.07 -0.66 7.69
C GLN A 538 -13.58 -0.91 9.12
N ALA A 539 -12.80 0.00 9.72
CA ALA A 539 -12.33 -0.14 11.11
C ALA A 539 -13.52 -0.23 12.08
N ASN A 540 -14.52 0.64 11.91
CA ASN A 540 -15.75 0.62 12.71
C ASN A 540 -16.59 -0.64 12.46
N TYR A 541 -16.69 -1.10 11.21
CA TYR A 541 -17.36 -2.35 10.87
C TYR A 541 -16.71 -3.54 11.57
N PHE A 542 -15.39 -3.69 11.54
CA PHE A 542 -14.71 -4.78 12.24
C PHE A 542 -14.97 -4.74 13.74
N ALA A 543 -14.92 -3.55 14.35
CA ALA A 543 -15.19 -3.39 15.78
C ALA A 543 -16.62 -3.81 16.16
N ALA A 544 -17.61 -3.46 15.35
CA ALA A 544 -19.02 -3.76 15.62
C ALA A 544 -19.37 -5.22 15.29
N ALA A 545 -19.04 -5.68 14.08
CA ALA A 545 -19.37 -7.03 13.62
C ALA A 545 -18.68 -8.13 14.42
N PHE A 546 -17.44 -7.90 14.87
CA PHE A 546 -16.63 -8.88 15.60
C PHE A 546 -16.44 -8.53 17.07
N LYS A 547 -17.33 -7.72 17.64
CA LYS A 547 -17.27 -7.26 19.04
C LYS A 547 -17.02 -8.41 20.03
N ASN A 548 -17.74 -9.52 19.88
CA ASN A 548 -17.63 -10.67 20.79
C ASN A 548 -16.28 -11.38 20.68
N ASP A 549 -15.71 -11.43 19.47
CA ASP A 549 -14.39 -12.05 19.22
C ASP A 549 -13.28 -11.21 19.85
N TYR A 550 -13.34 -9.87 19.75
CA TYR A 550 -12.40 -8.98 20.42
C TYR A 550 -12.52 -9.04 21.96
N VAL A 551 -13.74 -9.10 22.50
CA VAL A 551 -13.94 -9.31 23.95
C VAL A 551 -13.25 -10.60 24.40
N LYS A 552 -13.45 -11.70 23.67
CA LYS A 552 -12.80 -12.99 23.95
C LYS A 552 -11.28 -12.92 23.87
N ASN A 553 -10.73 -12.14 22.89
CA ASN A 553 -9.29 -11.91 22.79
C ASN A 553 -8.74 -11.24 24.05
N TYR A 554 -9.39 -10.18 24.55
CA TYR A 554 -8.92 -9.47 25.75
C TYR A 554 -9.15 -10.24 27.06
N GLN A 555 -10.11 -11.15 27.10
CA GLN A 555 -10.24 -12.11 28.21
C GLN A 555 -9.03 -13.05 28.28
N LYS A 556 -8.43 -13.38 27.14
CA LYS A 556 -7.24 -14.24 27.08
C LYS A 556 -5.96 -13.47 27.34
N TRP A 557 -5.77 -12.32 26.69
CA TRP A 557 -4.47 -11.63 26.64
C TRP A 557 -4.37 -10.44 27.59
N ASP A 558 -5.42 -10.03 28.23
CA ASP A 558 -5.53 -9.04 29.30
C ASP A 558 -4.56 -7.83 29.15
N ASN A 559 -4.43 -7.29 27.93
CA ASN A 559 -3.55 -6.13 27.64
C ASN A 559 -4.33 -4.83 27.33
N LEU A 560 -5.66 -4.87 27.29
CA LEU A 560 -6.49 -3.69 27.09
C LEU A 560 -6.39 -2.73 28.29
N GLY A 561 -6.22 -1.45 28.02
CA GLY A 561 -6.05 -0.43 29.07
C GLY A 561 -4.68 -0.45 29.76
N LYS A 562 -3.71 -1.20 29.24
CA LYS A 562 -2.37 -1.32 29.81
C LYS A 562 -1.29 -0.71 28.91
N ILE A 563 -0.21 -0.22 29.52
CA ILE A 563 0.99 0.22 28.79
C ILE A 563 1.89 -0.99 28.58
N THR A 564 1.63 -1.70 27.53
CA THR A 564 2.42 -2.86 27.11
C THR A 564 2.26 -3.00 25.61
N PRO A 565 3.31 -2.85 24.82
CA PRO A 565 4.73 -2.63 25.15
C PRO A 565 5.09 -1.19 25.61
N LYS A 566 6.37 -0.99 25.97
CA LYS A 566 6.92 0.22 26.59
C LYS A 566 6.55 1.55 25.87
N TYR A 567 6.42 1.55 24.56
CA TYR A 567 6.16 2.76 23.79
C TYR A 567 4.68 3.03 23.53
N THR A 568 3.78 2.20 24.05
CA THR A 568 2.34 2.44 24.00
C THR A 568 2.01 3.79 24.68
N PRO A 569 1.22 4.66 24.04
CA PRO A 569 0.91 5.97 24.57
C PRO A 569 0.00 5.90 25.80
N ASP A 570 0.12 6.87 26.71
CA ASP A 570 -0.62 6.91 27.98
C ASP A 570 -2.15 6.92 27.80
N ILE A 571 -2.65 7.43 26.66
CA ILE A 571 -4.08 7.41 26.34
C ILE A 571 -4.65 5.99 26.37
N ALA A 572 -3.84 4.96 26.07
CA ALA A 572 -4.27 3.57 26.10
C ALA A 572 -4.78 3.12 27.48
N ARG A 573 -4.32 3.75 28.58
CA ARG A 573 -4.83 3.49 29.95
C ARG A 573 -6.30 3.84 30.12
N THR A 574 -6.86 4.64 29.23
CA THR A 574 -8.27 5.07 29.29
C THR A 574 -9.21 4.09 28.59
N PHE A 575 -8.68 3.16 27.77
CA PHE A 575 -9.49 2.22 27.01
C PHE A 575 -10.10 1.15 27.94
N LYS A 576 -11.41 1.06 27.94
CA LYS A 576 -12.20 0.07 28.68
C LYS A 576 -12.79 -1.02 27.80
N SER A 577 -12.81 -0.77 26.49
CA SER A 577 -13.31 -1.66 25.47
C SER A 577 -12.44 -1.58 24.20
N HIS A 578 -12.53 -2.60 23.34
CA HIS A 578 -11.96 -2.55 22.01
C HIS A 578 -12.45 -1.33 21.21
N GLN A 579 -13.75 -1.00 21.34
CA GLN A 579 -14.34 0.13 20.66
C GLN A 579 -13.67 1.47 21.04
N ASP A 580 -13.30 1.67 22.32
CA ASP A 580 -12.61 2.90 22.75
C ASP A 580 -11.27 3.07 22.01
N ALA A 581 -10.54 1.97 21.77
CA ALA A 581 -9.29 1.99 21.02
C ALA A 581 -9.50 2.26 19.53
N VAL A 582 -10.58 1.73 18.94
CA VAL A 582 -10.97 2.01 17.56
C VAL A 582 -11.46 3.45 17.41
N ASP A 583 -12.24 3.97 18.34
CA ASP A 583 -12.70 5.37 18.34
C ASP A 583 -11.51 6.34 18.43
N TYR A 584 -10.49 6.01 19.23
CA TYR A 584 -9.26 6.78 19.27
C TYR A 584 -8.55 6.79 17.92
N LEU A 585 -8.38 5.64 17.27
CA LEU A 585 -7.76 5.53 15.96
C LEU A 585 -8.53 6.33 14.89
N THR A 586 -9.83 6.13 14.79
CA THR A 586 -10.66 6.77 13.76
C THR A 586 -10.75 8.29 13.96
N LYS A 587 -10.79 8.75 15.21
CA LYS A 587 -10.65 10.16 15.54
C LYS A 587 -9.29 10.72 15.13
N TRP A 588 -8.19 10.01 15.44
CA TRP A 588 -6.85 10.42 15.06
C TRP A 588 -6.72 10.57 13.54
N LEU A 589 -7.21 9.60 12.77
CA LEU A 589 -7.22 9.61 11.31
C LEU A 589 -8.04 10.77 10.75
N THR A 590 -9.20 11.05 11.33
CA THR A 590 -10.05 12.20 10.96
C THR A 590 -9.37 13.53 11.23
N ASP A 591 -8.69 13.67 12.38
CA ASP A 591 -7.95 14.89 12.72
C ASP A 591 -6.69 15.03 11.84
N ARG A 592 -6.07 13.90 11.45
CA ARG A 592 -4.97 13.87 10.50
C ARG A 592 -5.39 14.43 9.13
N LYS A 593 -6.55 13.98 8.61
CA LYS A 593 -7.11 14.52 7.36
C LYS A 593 -7.28 16.03 7.43
N LYS A 594 -7.87 16.56 8.51
CA LYS A 594 -8.03 18.01 8.69
C LYS A 594 -6.71 18.76 8.65
N SER A 595 -5.68 18.19 9.26
CA SER A 595 -4.33 18.78 9.25
C SER A 595 -3.74 18.79 7.82
N LEU A 596 -3.81 17.67 7.10
CA LEU A 596 -3.30 17.58 5.73
C LEU A 596 -4.11 18.44 4.74
N ASP A 597 -5.43 18.56 4.92
CA ASP A 597 -6.28 19.46 4.15
C ASP A 597 -5.87 20.94 4.31
N GLN A 598 -5.29 21.33 5.44
CA GLN A 598 -4.76 22.69 5.65
C GLN A 598 -3.39 22.89 5.01
N ILE A 599 -2.54 21.86 5.04
CA ILE A 599 -1.16 21.93 4.53
C ILE A 599 -1.14 21.88 3.00
N PHE A 600 -1.96 21.02 2.40
CA PHE A 600 -1.95 20.72 0.96
C PHE A 600 -3.19 21.27 0.21
N LYS A 601 -3.68 22.42 0.66
CA LYS A 601 -4.75 23.18 -0.01
C LYS A 601 -4.42 23.56 -1.44
#